data_e2fcbf07c7e935c2ded3275008b94a97
#
_entry.id   e2fcbf07c7e935c2ded3275008b94a97
#
_cell.length_a   1.000
_cell.length_b   1.000
_cell.length_c   1.000
_cell.angle_alpha   90.00
_cell.angle_beta   90.00
_cell.angle_gamma   90.00
#
_symmetry.space_group_name_H-M   'P 1'
#
loop_
_entity.id
_entity.type
_entity.pdbx_description
1 polymer ?
#
loop_
_entity_poly.entity_id
_entity_poly.type
_entity_poly.pdbx_seq_one_letter_code
_entity_poly.pdbx_strand_id
1 'polypeptide(L)'
;MKLYKYCLAFLALTTVTVSGCKNEDINEEHHYDNKLYVSSTPVCDDLLIKPSITEATREISYRIASPAEQDIQISFDAAPAMTAAYNLIYNDNATALDARFYSIPNKTATIKAGDVSSDNIVIDFKNTNELDKSKRYVLPVTILDASNIEVLESARTAYFIFK
;
A
#
# COMPACT_ATOMS: atom_id res chain seq x y z
N MET A 1 41.46 58.66 -29.09
CA MET A 1 41.00 58.78 -27.67
C MET A 1 39.47 58.75 -27.59
N LYS A 2 38.83 57.69 -28.08
CA LYS A 2 37.36 57.52 -28.07
C LYS A 2 36.90 56.05 -27.79
N LEU A 3 37.80 55.14 -27.41
CA LEU A 3 37.47 53.74 -27.15
C LEU A 3 37.25 53.39 -25.68
N TYR A 4 37.59 54.30 -24.76
CA TYR A 4 37.51 54.01 -23.32
C TYR A 4 36.11 54.27 -22.69
N LYS A 5 35.20 54.87 -23.44
CA LYS A 5 33.87 55.21 -22.91
C LYS A 5 32.85 54.05 -23.04
N TYR A 6 33.15 53.03 -23.78
CA TYR A 6 32.21 51.93 -23.98
C TYR A 6 32.52 50.69 -23.14
N CYS A 7 33.71 50.58 -22.56
CA CYS A 7 34.06 49.49 -21.68
C CYS A 7 33.50 49.61 -20.26
N LEU A 8 33.12 50.79 -19.82
CA LEU A 8 32.55 51.02 -18.49
C LEU A 8 31.04 50.83 -18.40
N ALA A 9 30.36 50.82 -19.56
CA ALA A 9 28.90 50.63 -19.59
C ALA A 9 28.49 49.14 -19.68
N PHE A 10 29.42 48.22 -19.90
CA PHE A 10 29.13 46.77 -20.03
C PHE A 10 29.36 45.98 -18.75
N LEU A 11 29.96 46.60 -17.74
CA LEU A 11 30.28 45.91 -16.47
C LEU A 11 29.21 46.08 -15.39
N ALA A 12 28.10 46.79 -15.70
CA ALA A 12 27.05 47.07 -14.71
C ALA A 12 25.73 46.28 -14.92
N LEU A 13 25.72 45.31 -15.83
CA LEU A 13 24.47 44.61 -16.15
C LEU A 13 24.53 43.08 -15.99
N THR A 14 25.40 42.59 -15.14
CA THR A 14 25.44 41.15 -14.78
C THR A 14 25.35 40.92 -13.27
N THR A 15 24.56 41.71 -12.55
CA THR A 15 23.97 41.26 -11.30
C THR A 15 22.72 40.47 -11.68
N VAL A 16 22.89 39.31 -12.30
CA VAL A 16 21.88 38.26 -12.25
C VAL A 16 21.74 37.96 -10.75
N THR A 17 20.70 38.49 -10.16
CA THR A 17 20.20 37.97 -8.89
C THR A 17 19.90 36.51 -9.12
N VAL A 18 20.81 35.66 -8.70
CA VAL A 18 20.47 34.26 -8.42
C VAL A 18 19.48 34.42 -7.26
N SER A 19 18.20 34.57 -7.58
CA SER A 19 17.13 34.17 -6.69
C SER A 19 17.36 32.69 -6.49
N GLY A 20 18.17 32.35 -5.48
CA GLY A 20 18.20 31.00 -4.98
C GLY A 20 16.72 30.65 -4.80
N CYS A 21 16.25 29.60 -5.48
CA CYS A 21 15.07 28.92 -5.04
C CYS A 21 15.28 28.76 -3.53
N LYS A 22 14.52 29.49 -2.72
CA LYS A 22 14.32 29.08 -1.35
C LYS A 22 13.84 27.66 -1.53
N ASN A 23 14.64 26.68 -1.15
CA ASN A 23 14.09 25.42 -0.73
C ASN A 23 13.17 25.79 0.43
N GLU A 24 11.93 26.10 0.12
CA GLU A 24 10.87 26.02 1.10
C GLU A 24 11.04 24.61 1.63
N ASP A 25 11.29 24.52 2.91
CA ASP A 25 11.49 23.26 3.56
C ASP A 25 10.25 22.42 3.29
N ILE A 26 10.32 21.58 2.26
CA ILE A 26 9.27 20.63 1.88
C ILE A 26 8.86 19.77 3.09
N ASN A 27 9.73 19.73 4.10
CA ASN A 27 9.50 19.03 5.36
C ASN A 27 8.57 19.77 6.33
N GLU A 28 8.34 21.07 6.20
CA GLU A 28 7.43 21.80 7.09
C GLU A 28 5.98 21.86 6.57
N GLU A 29 5.75 21.75 5.26
CA GLU A 29 4.39 21.79 4.69
C GLU A 29 3.79 20.43 4.35
N HIS A 30 4.59 19.40 4.22
CA HIS A 30 4.12 18.06 4.04
C HIS A 30 4.38 17.26 5.31
N HIS A 31 3.54 17.45 6.32
CA HIS A 31 3.30 16.39 7.28
C HIS A 31 2.83 15.18 6.47
N TYR A 32 3.72 14.26 6.22
CA TYR A 32 3.33 12.90 5.83
C TYR A 32 2.51 12.38 7.01
N ASP A 33 1.20 12.51 6.90
CA ASP A 33 0.31 11.92 7.87
C ASP A 33 0.72 10.49 8.04
N ASN A 34 1.16 10.14 9.24
CA ASN A 34 1.57 8.78 9.56
C ASN A 34 0.34 7.89 9.52
N LYS A 35 0.05 7.31 8.36
CA LYS A 35 -1.14 6.48 8.13
C LYS A 35 -0.78 5.02 8.06
N LEU A 36 -1.69 4.19 8.52
CA LEU A 36 -1.59 2.75 8.46
C LEU A 36 -1.97 2.24 7.06
N TYR A 37 -1.18 1.33 6.52
CA TYR A 37 -1.42 0.71 5.22
C TYR A 37 -0.95 -0.75 5.17
N VAL A 38 -1.48 -1.53 4.22
CA VAL A 38 -0.98 -2.87 3.91
C VAL A 38 0.35 -2.75 3.19
N SER A 39 1.38 -3.45 3.67
CA SER A 39 2.75 -3.35 3.13
C SER A 39 2.95 -4.02 1.77
N SER A 40 2.04 -4.89 1.36
CA SER A 40 2.06 -5.51 0.04
C SER A 40 1.45 -4.57 -1.00
N THR A 41 1.82 -4.77 -2.27
CA THR A 41 1.07 -4.13 -3.36
C THR A 41 -0.42 -4.48 -3.24
N PRO A 42 -1.35 -3.55 -3.57
CA PRO A 42 -2.78 -3.80 -3.44
C PRO A 42 -3.22 -5.11 -4.09
N VAL A 43 -2.58 -5.49 -5.18
CA VAL A 43 -2.79 -6.77 -5.87
C VAL A 43 -1.65 -7.70 -5.49
N CYS A 44 -1.93 -8.60 -4.57
CA CYS A 44 -0.99 -9.65 -4.18
C CYS A 44 -1.13 -10.82 -5.16
N ASP A 45 -0.04 -11.20 -5.72
CA ASP A 45 0.25 -12.42 -6.47
C ASP A 45 -0.91 -13.15 -7.17
N ASP A 46 -0.71 -13.38 -8.43
CA ASP A 46 -1.49 -14.34 -9.19
C ASP A 46 -1.25 -15.77 -8.67
N LEU A 47 -2.18 -16.29 -7.90
CA LEU A 47 -2.17 -17.65 -7.43
C LEU A 47 -2.68 -18.56 -8.54
N LEU A 48 -1.81 -19.42 -9.06
CA LEU A 48 -2.18 -20.33 -10.14
C LEU A 48 -3.05 -21.47 -9.63
N ILE A 49 -4.20 -21.69 -10.27
CA ILE A 49 -5.06 -22.84 -10.01
C ILE A 49 -4.47 -24.06 -10.74
N LYS A 50 -3.91 -24.99 -9.99
CA LYS A 50 -3.33 -26.25 -10.54
C LYS A 50 -3.92 -27.46 -9.84
N PRO A 51 -4.18 -28.59 -10.56
CA PRO A 51 -4.69 -29.79 -9.92
C PRO A 51 -3.79 -30.38 -8.85
N SER A 52 -2.49 -30.11 -8.95
CA SER A 52 -1.47 -30.63 -8.01
C SER A 52 -1.26 -29.73 -6.78
N ILE A 53 -1.85 -28.52 -6.75
CA ILE A 53 -1.73 -27.59 -5.64
C ILE A 53 -3.06 -27.56 -4.93
N THR A 54 -3.09 -28.10 -3.72
CA THR A 54 -4.29 -28.12 -2.87
C THR A 54 -4.27 -27.04 -1.80
N GLU A 55 -3.08 -26.59 -1.44
CA GLU A 55 -2.85 -25.63 -0.37
C GLU A 55 -1.85 -24.56 -0.80
N ALA A 56 -2.03 -23.36 -0.31
CA ALA A 56 -1.09 -22.27 -0.47
C ALA A 56 -1.17 -21.34 0.77
N THR A 57 -0.06 -20.75 1.13
CA THR A 57 0.00 -19.78 2.22
C THR A 57 0.53 -18.47 1.69
N ARG A 58 -0.02 -17.36 2.16
CA ARG A 58 0.47 -16.00 1.89
C ARG A 58 0.60 -15.24 3.18
N GLU A 59 1.53 -14.32 3.19
CA GLU A 59 1.79 -13.46 4.32
C GLU A 59 1.62 -12.00 3.90
N ILE A 60 1.01 -11.22 4.77
CA ILE A 60 0.95 -9.76 4.68
C ILE A 60 1.38 -9.16 6.01
N SER A 61 1.79 -7.91 6.01
CA SER A 61 2.00 -7.11 7.21
C SER A 61 1.40 -5.72 7.04
N TYR A 62 1.20 -5.02 8.13
CA TYR A 62 0.75 -3.64 8.13
C TYR A 62 1.90 -2.72 8.50
N ARG A 63 1.93 -1.54 7.91
CA ARG A 63 3.03 -0.59 8.10
C ARG A 63 2.54 0.83 8.28
N ILE A 64 3.40 1.61 8.90
CA ILE A 64 3.31 3.07 9.04
C ILE A 64 4.63 3.71 8.57
N ALA A 65 4.59 5.01 8.29
CA ALA A 65 5.77 5.71 7.75
C ALA A 65 6.81 6.03 8.83
N SER A 66 6.39 6.32 10.05
CA SER A 66 7.25 6.69 11.18
C SER A 66 7.03 5.75 12.36
N PRO A 67 8.00 5.54 13.24
CA PRO A 67 7.85 4.66 14.40
C PRO A 67 6.63 5.00 15.25
N ALA A 68 5.91 3.97 15.68
CA ALA A 68 4.73 4.12 16.53
C ALA A 68 5.12 4.69 17.91
N GLU A 69 4.40 5.69 18.39
CA GLU A 69 4.60 6.25 19.73
C GLU A 69 4.09 5.30 20.82
N GLN A 70 3.11 4.48 20.48
CA GLN A 70 2.47 3.49 21.34
C GLN A 70 2.03 2.27 20.53
N ASP A 71 1.69 1.17 21.20
CA ASP A 71 1.17 -0.02 20.53
C ASP A 71 -0.09 0.32 19.72
N ILE A 72 -0.10 -0.05 18.44
CA ILE A 72 -1.24 0.11 17.53
C ILE A 72 -1.87 -1.27 17.34
N GLN A 73 -3.11 -1.41 17.80
CA GLN A 73 -3.90 -2.61 17.57
C GLN A 73 -4.66 -2.47 16.26
N ILE A 74 -4.60 -3.50 15.43
CA ILE A 74 -5.19 -3.53 14.09
C ILE A 74 -6.15 -4.72 14.04
N SER A 75 -7.38 -4.50 13.60
CA SER A 75 -8.32 -5.56 13.26
C SER A 75 -8.53 -5.61 11.76
N PHE A 76 -8.63 -6.80 11.20
CA PHE A 76 -8.81 -7.02 9.77
C PHE A 76 -9.58 -8.32 9.53
N ASP A 77 -10.19 -8.44 8.35
CA ASP A 77 -10.85 -9.68 7.93
C ASP A 77 -11.00 -9.74 6.40
N ALA A 78 -11.42 -10.90 5.93
CA ALA A 78 -11.87 -11.07 4.56
C ALA A 78 -13.13 -10.22 4.31
N ALA A 79 -13.15 -9.56 3.17
CA ALA A 79 -14.26 -8.69 2.75
C ALA A 79 -14.78 -9.04 1.34
N PRO A 80 -15.43 -10.20 1.14
CA PRO A 80 -15.89 -10.64 -0.19
C PRO A 80 -16.79 -9.62 -0.90
N ALA A 81 -17.52 -8.79 -0.15
CA ALA A 81 -18.34 -7.71 -0.70
C ALA A 81 -17.52 -6.67 -1.50
N MET A 82 -16.22 -6.54 -1.24
CA MET A 82 -15.33 -5.64 -1.98
C MET A 82 -14.91 -6.16 -3.35
N THR A 83 -15.31 -7.38 -3.74
CA THR A 83 -15.02 -7.94 -5.07
C THR A 83 -15.58 -7.06 -6.20
N ALA A 84 -16.74 -6.47 -6.01
CA ALA A 84 -17.34 -5.56 -7.01
C ALA A 84 -16.48 -4.29 -7.20
N ALA A 85 -15.97 -3.73 -6.11
CA ALA A 85 -15.05 -2.58 -6.16
C ALA A 85 -13.73 -2.95 -6.81
N TYR A 86 -13.15 -4.12 -6.48
CA TYR A 86 -11.98 -4.66 -7.15
C TYR A 86 -12.18 -4.74 -8.66
N ASN A 87 -13.26 -5.38 -9.11
CA ASN A 87 -13.56 -5.54 -10.54
C ASN A 87 -13.68 -4.19 -11.26
N LEU A 88 -14.26 -3.20 -10.60
CA LEU A 88 -14.38 -1.85 -11.17
C LEU A 88 -13.01 -1.15 -11.29
N ILE A 89 -12.18 -1.23 -10.24
CA ILE A 89 -10.88 -0.57 -10.20
C ILE A 89 -9.90 -1.18 -11.21
N TYR A 90 -9.86 -2.51 -11.29
CA TYR A 90 -8.87 -3.24 -12.10
C TYR A 90 -9.42 -3.70 -13.45
N ASN A 91 -10.66 -3.32 -13.80
CA ASN A 91 -11.35 -3.75 -15.02
C ASN A 91 -11.30 -5.27 -15.20
N ASP A 92 -11.60 -6.00 -14.12
CA ASP A 92 -11.57 -7.46 -14.05
C ASP A 92 -12.99 -8.02 -13.90
N ASN A 93 -13.14 -9.35 -14.01
CA ASN A 93 -14.39 -10.08 -13.84
C ASN A 93 -14.19 -11.25 -12.85
N ALA A 94 -13.54 -10.97 -11.73
CA ALA A 94 -13.27 -11.96 -10.71
C ALA A 94 -14.54 -12.26 -9.89
N THR A 95 -14.65 -13.51 -9.45
CA THR A 95 -15.65 -13.98 -8.49
C THR A 95 -15.08 -13.92 -7.08
N ALA A 96 -15.88 -13.56 -6.10
CA ALA A 96 -15.45 -13.64 -4.69
C ALA A 96 -15.05 -15.08 -4.34
N LEU A 97 -13.88 -15.25 -3.69
CA LEU A 97 -13.44 -16.53 -3.20
C LEU A 97 -14.35 -16.99 -2.05
N ASP A 98 -14.92 -18.18 -2.16
CA ASP A 98 -15.79 -18.76 -1.13
C ASP A 98 -14.99 -19.07 0.15
N ALA A 99 -15.60 -18.86 1.32
CA ALA A 99 -14.98 -19.02 2.64
C ALA A 99 -14.43 -20.45 2.91
N ARG A 100 -14.90 -21.47 2.19
CA ARG A 100 -14.37 -22.83 2.29
C ARG A 100 -12.95 -22.99 1.76
N PHE A 101 -12.47 -22.04 0.95
CA PHE A 101 -11.15 -22.08 0.31
C PHE A 101 -10.05 -21.32 1.04
N TYR A 102 -10.37 -20.64 2.13
CA TYR A 102 -9.36 -19.90 2.91
C TYR A 102 -9.60 -19.98 4.42
N SER A 103 -8.56 -19.64 5.15
CA SER A 103 -8.60 -19.44 6.60
C SER A 103 -7.68 -18.28 6.97
N ILE A 104 -8.15 -17.43 7.88
CA ILE A 104 -7.36 -16.37 8.50
C ILE A 104 -7.33 -16.68 10.01
N PRO A 105 -6.29 -17.38 10.49
CA PRO A 105 -6.24 -17.86 11.89
C PRO A 105 -6.29 -16.72 12.91
N ASN A 106 -5.57 -15.62 12.59
CA ASN A 106 -5.55 -14.42 13.42
C ASN A 106 -6.14 -13.25 12.63
N LYS A 107 -7.08 -12.55 13.25
CA LYS A 107 -7.74 -11.38 12.67
C LYS A 107 -7.32 -10.07 13.33
N THR A 108 -6.24 -10.12 14.08
CA THR A 108 -5.64 -8.96 14.75
C THR A 108 -4.12 -8.98 14.55
N ALA A 109 -3.54 -7.79 14.46
CA ALA A 109 -2.10 -7.56 14.43
C ALA A 109 -1.74 -6.38 15.33
N THR A 110 -0.48 -6.28 15.70
CA THR A 110 0.00 -5.17 16.53
C THR A 110 1.29 -4.62 15.93
N ILE A 111 1.36 -3.30 15.77
CA ILE A 111 2.63 -2.59 15.61
C ILE A 111 3.04 -2.14 17.01
N LYS A 112 4.20 -2.59 17.47
CA LYS A 112 4.71 -2.22 18.80
C LYS A 112 5.24 -0.79 18.81
N ALA A 113 5.18 -0.16 19.97
CA ALA A 113 5.82 1.13 20.20
C ALA A 113 7.30 1.08 19.78
N GLY A 114 7.73 2.04 18.96
CA GLY A 114 9.06 2.10 18.37
C GLY A 114 9.22 1.38 17.02
N ASP A 115 8.28 0.53 16.64
CA ASP A 115 8.29 -0.19 15.37
C ASP A 115 7.52 0.56 14.27
N VAL A 116 7.77 0.18 13.01
CA VAL A 116 7.08 0.70 11.81
C VAL A 116 6.22 -0.37 11.12
N SER A 117 6.24 -1.60 11.60
CA SER A 117 5.51 -2.72 10.98
C SER A 117 4.99 -3.71 12.02
N SER A 118 3.89 -4.36 11.70
CA SER A 118 3.39 -5.52 12.45
C SER A 118 4.20 -6.77 12.11
N ASP A 119 4.01 -7.83 12.92
CA ASP A 119 4.37 -9.19 12.53
C ASP A 119 3.60 -9.60 11.26
N ASN A 120 4.13 -10.62 10.58
CA ASN A 120 3.48 -11.20 9.42
C ASN A 120 2.17 -11.91 9.82
N ILE A 121 1.16 -11.67 9.03
CA ILE A 121 -0.16 -12.27 9.16
C ILE A 121 -0.28 -13.34 8.09
N VAL A 122 -0.65 -14.54 8.52
CA VAL A 122 -0.78 -15.70 7.65
C VAL A 122 -2.20 -15.83 7.13
N ILE A 123 -2.33 -16.06 5.82
CA ILE A 123 -3.58 -16.41 5.16
C ILE A 123 -3.36 -17.76 4.48
N ASP A 124 -4.10 -18.75 4.94
CA ASP A 124 -4.05 -20.10 4.41
C ASP A 124 -5.14 -20.31 3.37
N PHE A 125 -4.77 -20.81 2.22
CA PHE A 125 -5.66 -21.25 1.16
C PHE A 125 -5.66 -22.77 1.10
N LYS A 126 -6.84 -23.36 0.93
CA LYS A 126 -7.04 -24.81 0.91
C LYS A 126 -7.97 -25.23 -0.22
N ASN A 127 -7.84 -26.50 -0.65
CA ASN A 127 -8.65 -27.08 -1.71
C ASN A 127 -8.63 -26.26 -3.02
N THR A 128 -7.54 -25.53 -3.29
CA THR A 128 -7.44 -24.64 -4.44
C THR A 128 -7.52 -25.38 -5.77
N ASN A 129 -7.27 -26.70 -5.78
CA ASN A 129 -7.44 -27.58 -6.91
C ASN A 129 -8.92 -27.80 -7.33
N GLU A 130 -9.88 -27.49 -6.46
CA GLU A 130 -11.32 -27.58 -6.74
C GLU A 130 -11.86 -26.31 -7.41
N LEU A 131 -11.09 -25.24 -7.49
CA LEU A 131 -11.49 -24.00 -8.14
C LEU A 131 -11.63 -24.22 -9.66
N ASP A 132 -12.65 -23.59 -10.24
CA ASP A 132 -12.89 -23.63 -11.69
C ASP A 132 -11.84 -22.81 -12.43
N LYS A 133 -10.99 -23.46 -13.20
CA LYS A 133 -9.89 -22.84 -13.96
C LYS A 133 -10.34 -21.88 -15.06
N SER A 134 -11.61 -21.90 -15.43
CA SER A 134 -12.16 -20.97 -16.41
C SER A 134 -12.51 -19.63 -15.80
N LYS A 135 -12.44 -19.51 -14.47
CA LYS A 135 -12.80 -18.31 -13.70
C LYS A 135 -11.60 -17.70 -13.00
N ARG A 136 -11.71 -16.43 -12.74
CA ARG A 136 -10.83 -15.72 -11.82
C ARG A 136 -11.53 -15.56 -10.48
N TYR A 137 -10.77 -15.70 -9.40
CA TYR A 137 -11.28 -15.48 -8.05
C TYR A 137 -10.46 -14.44 -7.35
N VAL A 138 -11.07 -13.69 -6.44
CA VAL A 138 -10.38 -12.71 -5.62
C VAL A 138 -10.84 -12.84 -4.16
N LEU A 139 -9.88 -12.79 -3.26
CA LEU A 139 -10.11 -12.61 -1.82
C LEU A 139 -9.59 -11.22 -1.41
N PRO A 140 -10.47 -10.24 -1.18
CA PRO A 140 -10.11 -9.00 -0.51
C PRO A 140 -9.92 -9.24 0.98
N VAL A 141 -8.82 -8.75 1.55
CA VAL A 141 -8.57 -8.71 3.00
C VAL A 141 -8.34 -7.26 3.38
N THR A 142 -9.19 -6.72 4.25
CA THR A 142 -9.22 -5.29 4.55
C THR A 142 -9.02 -5.00 6.04
N ILE A 143 -8.39 -3.88 6.34
CA ILE A 143 -8.33 -3.32 7.69
C ILE A 143 -9.75 -2.87 8.05
N LEU A 144 -10.28 -3.36 9.16
CA LEU A 144 -11.58 -2.97 9.70
C LEU A 144 -11.43 -1.74 10.61
N ASP A 145 -10.46 -1.82 11.53
CA ASP A 145 -10.20 -0.77 12.52
C ASP A 145 -8.73 -0.75 12.93
N ALA A 146 -8.26 0.39 13.39
CA ALA A 146 -6.93 0.57 13.96
C ALA A 146 -6.96 1.57 15.11
N SER A 147 -6.33 1.25 16.24
CA SER A 147 -6.27 2.16 17.38
C SER A 147 -5.31 3.31 17.12
N ASN A 148 -5.73 4.53 17.43
CA ASN A 148 -4.88 5.73 17.50
C ASN A 148 -4.15 6.10 16.19
N ILE A 149 -4.61 5.62 15.04
CA ILE A 149 -4.02 5.97 13.74
C ILE A 149 -5.07 5.93 12.64
N GLU A 150 -4.95 6.84 11.69
CA GLU A 150 -5.79 6.85 10.50
C GLU A 150 -5.31 5.79 9.50
N VAL A 151 -6.24 5.11 8.84
CA VAL A 151 -5.95 4.15 7.79
C VAL A 151 -5.88 4.85 6.43
N LEU A 152 -4.84 4.56 5.66
CA LEU A 152 -4.74 5.05 4.28
C LEU A 152 -5.73 4.28 3.38
N GLU A 153 -6.82 4.92 3.01
CA GLU A 153 -7.92 4.29 2.27
C GLU A 153 -7.50 3.64 0.95
N SER A 154 -6.56 4.25 0.22
CA SER A 154 -6.05 3.70 -1.05
C SER A 154 -5.22 2.42 -0.89
N ALA A 155 -4.74 2.14 0.32
CA ALA A 155 -3.92 0.97 0.63
C ALA A 155 -4.46 0.19 1.86
N ARG A 156 -5.76 0.26 2.07
CA ARG A 156 -6.48 -0.40 3.16
C ARG A 156 -6.67 -1.89 2.94
N THR A 157 -6.72 -2.33 1.67
CA THR A 157 -7.12 -3.67 1.28
C THR A 157 -6.06 -4.34 0.43
N ALA A 158 -5.71 -5.58 0.78
CA ALA A 158 -4.94 -6.49 -0.06
C ALA A 158 -5.89 -7.40 -0.85
N TYR A 159 -5.57 -7.69 -2.10
CA TYR A 159 -6.35 -8.55 -2.99
C TYR A 159 -5.53 -9.77 -3.39
N PHE A 160 -5.97 -10.97 -3.03
CA PHE A 160 -5.37 -12.22 -3.45
C PHE A 160 -6.14 -12.78 -4.64
N ILE A 161 -5.45 -12.97 -5.77
CA ILE A 161 -6.07 -13.32 -7.04
C ILE A 161 -5.68 -14.74 -7.43
N PHE A 162 -6.69 -15.54 -7.81
CA PHE A 162 -6.55 -16.88 -8.36
C PHE A 162 -6.96 -16.89 -9.83
N LYS A 163 -6.12 -17.50 -10.67
CA LYS A 163 -6.35 -17.68 -12.11
C LYS A 163 -5.78 -19.00 -12.65
#